data_deb90053382fa40729c0060ac0d7ab91
#
_entry.id   deb90053382fa40729c0060ac0d7ab91
#
_cell.length_a   1.000
_cell.length_b   1.000
_cell.length_c   1.000
_cell.angle_alpha   90.00
_cell.angle_beta   90.00
_cell.angle_gamma   90.00
#
_symmetry.space_group_name_H-M   'P 1'
#
loop_
_entity.id
_entity.type
_entity.pdbx_description
1 polymer ?
#
loop_
_entity_poly.entity_id
_entity_poly.type
_entity_poly.pdbx_seq_one_letter_code
_entity_poly.pdbx_strand_id
1 'polypeptide(L)'
;FGGKRSKPYAMPPLVKTPVLSKFETAAKQTGCHPYMIPAAIASEPYTTPDGVTHNPCMYCGFCERFGCEYDAKAEPNNTFIPVAEKTGNCEIRCNANVVEILKKGNKVTGVRYIDTLTLEEFIQPADVVVLSSYVMNNAKLLMVSKIGKQYDPKTGQGTLGRGYCYQITPGATLFFEEPMNLFAGAGALGMCYDDFNADNFDHSDLKFIHGGVISLTQTGKRPIESNATPPGTRAWGSEFKKAAAYNFNRSLGIGAQGASIAYKANYLSLDKTYKDAYGLPLLRMTYNFTDQDRALFDYITKKIEEVAKAMNPKAMASKPSPKDYNIVPYQTTHNTGGTITGKSPEDSVVNSYLQHWDAENLFVVGAGNFPHNGGCNP
;
A
#
# COMPACT_ATOMS: atom_id res chain seq x y z
N PHE A 1 6.95 -1.99 14.17
CA PHE A 1 5.68 -1.83 14.89
C PHE A 1 5.71 -2.43 16.30
N GLY A 2 6.35 -3.58 16.52
CA GLY A 2 6.48 -4.22 17.84
C GLY A 2 7.48 -3.57 18.80
N GLY A 3 8.24 -2.58 18.36
CA GLY A 3 9.25 -1.90 19.18
C GLY A 3 8.69 -1.12 20.36
N LYS A 4 9.57 -0.82 21.34
CA LYS A 4 9.22 0.01 22.50
C LYS A 4 8.73 1.39 22.04
N ARG A 5 7.64 1.85 22.63
CA ARG A 5 7.04 3.17 22.34
C ARG A 5 7.33 4.13 23.48
N SER A 6 7.61 5.38 23.14
CA SER A 6 7.79 6.46 24.13
C SER A 6 6.47 6.92 24.76
N LYS A 7 5.35 6.74 24.05
CA LYS A 7 4.00 7.08 24.51
C LYS A 7 3.03 5.96 24.14
N PRO A 8 1.98 5.70 24.93
CA PRO A 8 0.92 4.76 24.57
C PRO A 8 0.16 5.27 23.34
N TYR A 9 -0.71 4.43 22.77
CA TYR A 9 -1.70 4.87 21.80
C TYR A 9 -2.73 5.81 22.47
N ALA A 10 -3.34 6.69 21.67
CA ALA A 10 -4.33 7.65 22.16
C ALA A 10 -5.60 6.99 22.74
N MET A 11 -5.92 5.78 22.25
CA MET A 11 -7.08 5.01 22.64
C MET A 11 -6.69 3.55 22.91
N PRO A 12 -7.50 2.80 23.71
CA PRO A 12 -7.33 1.37 23.89
C PRO A 12 -7.48 0.63 22.54
N PRO A 13 -6.91 -0.58 22.40
CA PRO A 13 -7.10 -1.37 21.19
C PRO A 13 -8.55 -1.78 20.99
N LEU A 14 -8.94 -2.04 19.75
CA LEU A 14 -10.20 -2.69 19.41
C LEU A 14 -10.28 -4.10 20.06
N VAL A 15 -11.49 -4.60 20.27
CA VAL A 15 -11.71 -5.91 20.91
C VAL A 15 -11.08 -7.03 20.09
N LYS A 16 -10.22 -7.80 20.74
CA LYS A 16 -9.59 -8.97 20.13
C LYS A 16 -10.61 -10.09 19.92
N THR A 17 -10.79 -10.51 18.68
CA THR A 17 -11.74 -11.57 18.32
C THR A 17 -11.17 -12.97 18.61
N PRO A 18 -12.01 -14.02 18.69
CA PRO A 18 -11.56 -15.42 18.86
C PRO A 18 -10.55 -15.87 17.78
N VAL A 19 -10.73 -15.40 16.54
CA VAL A 19 -9.81 -15.72 15.44
C VAL A 19 -8.42 -15.11 15.67
N LEU A 20 -8.35 -13.87 16.14
CA LEU A 20 -7.08 -13.23 16.50
C LEU A 20 -6.42 -13.93 17.69
N SER A 21 -7.20 -14.40 18.67
CA SER A 21 -6.69 -15.18 19.80
C SER A 21 -6.12 -16.54 19.34
N LYS A 22 -6.79 -17.19 18.38
CA LYS A 22 -6.29 -18.43 17.75
C LYS A 22 -4.97 -18.20 17.01
N PHE A 23 -4.85 -17.12 16.25
CA PHE A 23 -3.62 -16.72 15.57
C PHE A 23 -2.50 -16.38 16.56
N GLU A 24 -2.81 -15.63 17.63
CA GLU A 24 -1.86 -15.27 18.68
C GLU A 24 -1.25 -16.51 19.32
N THR A 25 -2.10 -17.48 19.68
CA THR A 25 -1.67 -18.74 20.29
C THR A 25 -0.74 -19.50 19.34
N ALA A 26 -1.13 -19.64 18.07
CA ALA A 26 -0.33 -20.33 17.06
C ALA A 26 1.01 -19.62 16.80
N ALA A 27 1.04 -18.31 16.69
CA ALA A 27 2.26 -17.55 16.51
C ALA A 27 3.23 -17.70 17.70
N LYS A 28 2.70 -17.65 18.94
CA LYS A 28 3.51 -17.89 20.15
C LYS A 28 4.07 -19.32 20.23
N GLN A 29 3.30 -20.32 19.80
CA GLN A 29 3.77 -21.70 19.72
C GLN A 29 4.93 -21.90 18.73
N THR A 30 5.02 -21.06 17.70
CA THR A 30 6.14 -21.04 16.75
C THR A 30 7.28 -20.12 17.16
N GLY A 31 7.25 -19.56 18.37
CA GLY A 31 8.29 -18.68 18.91
C GLY A 31 8.21 -17.22 18.45
N CYS A 32 7.12 -16.83 17.78
CA CYS A 32 6.93 -15.45 17.33
C CYS A 32 6.25 -14.57 18.41
N HIS A 33 6.37 -13.24 18.26
CA HIS A 33 5.92 -12.23 19.22
C HIS A 33 4.75 -11.40 18.64
N PRO A 34 3.53 -11.95 18.53
CA PRO A 34 2.40 -11.28 17.91
C PRO A 34 1.87 -10.12 18.76
N TYR A 35 1.42 -9.08 18.07
CA TYR A 35 0.76 -7.91 18.66
C TYR A 35 -0.39 -7.39 17.77
N MET A 36 -1.30 -6.62 18.37
CA MET A 36 -2.40 -6.01 17.61
C MET A 36 -1.87 -4.95 16.65
N ILE A 37 -2.33 -5.00 15.41
CA ILE A 37 -1.93 -4.02 14.39
C ILE A 37 -2.46 -2.64 14.80
N PRO A 38 -1.63 -1.58 14.82
CA PRO A 38 -2.12 -0.22 14.97
C PRO A 38 -3.04 0.14 13.80
N ALA A 39 -4.22 0.68 14.11
CA ALA A 39 -5.20 1.08 13.11
C ALA A 39 -5.71 2.48 13.40
N ALA A 40 -5.94 3.28 12.36
CA ALA A 40 -6.53 4.60 12.48
C ALA A 40 -8.07 4.50 12.59
N ILE A 41 -8.53 3.76 13.62
CA ILE A 41 -9.96 3.53 13.91
C ILE A 41 -10.21 3.85 15.37
N ALA A 42 -11.16 4.71 15.65
CA ALA A 42 -11.57 5.06 17.00
C ALA A 42 -12.21 3.82 17.69
N SER A 43 -11.67 3.41 18.83
CA SER A 43 -12.22 2.34 19.66
C SER A 43 -13.21 2.85 20.70
N GLU A 44 -13.19 4.15 20.98
CA GLU A 44 -14.09 4.90 21.84
C GLU A 44 -14.35 6.29 21.25
N PRO A 45 -15.36 7.05 21.72
CA PRO A 45 -15.58 8.41 21.21
C PRO A 45 -14.35 9.27 21.40
N TYR A 46 -13.95 9.98 20.35
CA TYR A 46 -12.74 10.80 20.36
C TYR A 46 -12.98 12.13 19.66
N THR A 47 -12.62 13.22 20.32
CA THR A 47 -12.59 14.56 19.70
C THR A 47 -11.14 15.00 19.54
N THR A 48 -10.76 15.35 18.32
CA THR A 48 -9.42 15.85 18.02
C THR A 48 -9.20 17.24 18.65
N PRO A 49 -7.96 17.68 18.83
CA PRO A 49 -7.67 19.04 19.30
C PRO A 49 -8.33 20.14 18.45
N ASP A 50 -8.55 19.87 17.16
CA ASP A 50 -9.18 20.80 16.20
C ASP A 50 -10.71 20.74 16.23
N GLY A 51 -11.30 19.97 17.15
CA GLY A 51 -12.74 19.89 17.36
C GLY A 51 -13.50 18.95 16.41
N VAL A 52 -12.82 18.03 15.72
CA VAL A 52 -13.47 16.99 14.93
C VAL A 52 -13.75 15.79 15.82
N THR A 53 -15.01 15.33 15.85
CA THR A 53 -15.44 14.18 16.67
C THR A 53 -15.58 12.94 15.84
N HIS A 54 -15.00 11.84 16.33
CA HIS A 54 -15.13 10.49 15.78
C HIS A 54 -15.94 9.62 16.73
N ASN A 55 -16.87 8.85 16.17
CA ASN A 55 -17.64 7.85 16.92
C ASN A 55 -16.80 6.57 17.08
N PRO A 56 -17.14 5.70 18.06
CA PRO A 56 -16.48 4.42 18.21
C PRO A 56 -16.84 3.47 17.07
N CYS A 57 -15.93 2.53 16.78
CA CYS A 57 -16.14 1.49 15.78
C CYS A 57 -17.33 0.59 16.15
N MET A 58 -18.22 0.34 15.20
CA MET A 58 -19.41 -0.51 15.38
C MET A 58 -19.19 -1.95 14.90
N TYR A 59 -17.96 -2.33 14.49
CA TYR A 59 -17.60 -3.70 14.08
C TYR A 59 -18.44 -4.24 12.91
N CYS A 60 -18.86 -3.39 12.00
CA CYS A 60 -19.75 -3.74 10.87
C CYS A 60 -19.11 -4.59 9.75
N GLY A 61 -17.77 -4.66 9.69
CA GLY A 61 -17.06 -5.48 8.69
C GLY A 61 -16.88 -4.84 7.31
N PHE A 62 -17.18 -3.55 7.13
CA PHE A 62 -17.13 -2.85 5.82
C PHE A 62 -15.98 -1.84 5.68
N CYS A 63 -14.91 -1.94 6.47
CA CYS A 63 -13.84 -0.93 6.47
C CYS A 63 -13.02 -0.90 5.18
N GLU A 64 -12.76 -2.06 4.58
CA GLU A 64 -11.94 -2.13 3.37
C GLU A 64 -12.77 -1.82 2.13
N ARG A 65 -12.32 -0.83 1.34
CA ARG A 65 -12.95 -0.37 0.08
C ARG A 65 -14.29 0.35 0.23
N PHE A 66 -14.71 0.66 1.48
CA PHE A 66 -15.93 1.41 1.74
C PHE A 66 -15.63 2.59 2.66
N GLY A 67 -16.42 3.65 2.56
CA GLY A 67 -16.48 4.72 3.55
C GLY A 67 -16.96 4.19 4.90
N CYS A 68 -16.66 4.92 5.96
CA CYS A 68 -17.14 4.59 7.31
C CYS A 68 -18.36 5.45 7.65
N GLU A 69 -19.55 4.87 7.66
CA GLU A 69 -20.80 5.58 7.99
C GLU A 69 -20.85 6.11 9.44
N TYR A 70 -19.97 5.57 10.31
CA TYR A 70 -19.90 5.95 11.72
C TYR A 70 -18.78 6.96 12.03
N ASP A 71 -18.02 7.39 11.02
CA ASP A 71 -16.84 8.25 11.20
C ASP A 71 -15.79 7.73 12.18
N ALA A 72 -15.80 6.42 12.44
CA ALA A 72 -14.82 5.77 13.31
C ALA A 72 -13.45 5.59 12.63
N LYS A 73 -13.45 5.39 11.31
CA LYS A 73 -12.23 5.24 10.50
C LYS A 73 -11.72 6.62 10.10
N ALA A 74 -10.51 6.98 10.54
CA ALA A 74 -9.90 8.25 10.18
C ALA A 74 -9.48 8.26 8.71
N GLU A 75 -10.02 9.22 7.98
CA GLU A 75 -9.74 9.50 6.56
C GLU A 75 -9.51 11.00 6.40
N PRO A 76 -8.77 11.48 5.38
CA PRO A 76 -8.56 12.92 5.18
C PRO A 76 -9.85 13.73 5.11
N ASN A 77 -10.91 13.16 4.51
CA ASN A 77 -12.22 13.80 4.34
C ASN A 77 -13.02 13.97 5.65
N ASN A 78 -12.71 13.23 6.70
CA ASN A 78 -13.33 13.37 8.01
C ASN A 78 -12.34 13.78 9.13
N THR A 79 -11.10 14.17 8.76
CA THR A 79 -10.07 14.63 9.69
C THR A 79 -9.52 15.99 9.28
N PHE A 80 -8.55 16.02 8.37
CA PHE A 80 -7.80 17.24 8.04
C PHE A 80 -8.55 18.20 7.11
N ILE A 81 -9.30 17.68 6.13
CA ILE A 81 -10.00 18.51 5.13
C ILE A 81 -11.04 19.44 5.79
N PRO A 82 -11.95 18.98 6.67
CA PRO A 82 -12.90 19.85 7.33
C PRO A 82 -12.24 20.93 8.19
N VAL A 83 -11.09 20.63 8.79
CA VAL A 83 -10.32 21.61 9.57
C VAL A 83 -9.72 22.66 8.64
N ALA A 84 -9.11 22.25 7.53
CA ALA A 84 -8.51 23.15 6.57
C ALA A 84 -9.55 24.10 5.95
N GLU A 85 -10.72 23.60 5.55
CA GLU A 85 -11.81 24.40 4.98
C GLU A 85 -12.36 25.42 5.98
N LYS A 86 -12.49 25.07 7.27
CA LYS A 86 -12.92 25.99 8.32
C LYS A 86 -11.99 27.19 8.51
N THR A 87 -10.74 27.12 8.09
CA THR A 87 -9.82 28.28 8.12
C THR A 87 -10.20 29.37 7.12
N GLY A 88 -11.00 29.07 6.10
CA GLY A 88 -11.29 29.95 4.98
C GLY A 88 -10.12 30.15 3.99
N ASN A 89 -8.99 29.46 4.22
CA ASN A 89 -7.77 29.55 3.40
C ASN A 89 -7.53 28.30 2.55
N CYS A 90 -8.47 27.36 2.51
CA CYS A 90 -8.38 26.12 1.74
C CYS A 90 -9.53 26.03 0.74
N GLU A 91 -9.21 25.82 -0.52
CA GLU A 91 -10.17 25.50 -1.58
C GLU A 91 -9.87 24.11 -2.14
N ILE A 92 -10.89 23.26 -2.20
CA ILE A 92 -10.82 21.96 -2.87
C ILE A 92 -11.51 22.07 -4.22
N ARG A 93 -10.75 21.92 -5.29
CA ARG A 93 -11.27 21.97 -6.65
C ARG A 93 -11.39 20.56 -7.22
N CYS A 94 -12.64 20.09 -7.27
CA CYS A 94 -12.98 18.82 -7.92
C CYS A 94 -12.92 18.93 -9.45
N ASN A 95 -12.88 17.78 -10.12
CA ASN A 95 -12.83 17.67 -11.59
C ASN A 95 -11.66 18.42 -12.26
N ALA A 96 -10.64 18.79 -11.51
CA ALA A 96 -9.46 19.50 -12.00
C ALA A 96 -8.31 18.51 -12.25
N ASN A 97 -8.19 18.02 -13.49
CA ASN A 97 -7.09 17.12 -13.88
C ASN A 97 -5.86 17.94 -14.28
N VAL A 98 -4.85 17.95 -13.41
CA VAL A 98 -3.58 18.65 -13.70
C VAL A 98 -2.81 17.89 -14.77
N VAL A 99 -2.48 18.57 -15.86
CA VAL A 99 -1.81 18.02 -17.05
C VAL A 99 -0.39 18.53 -17.25
N GLU A 100 -0.02 19.63 -16.61
CA GLU A 100 1.32 20.20 -16.73
C GLU A 100 1.67 21.06 -15.50
N ILE A 101 2.94 21.01 -15.09
CA ILE A 101 3.53 21.96 -14.15
C ILE A 101 4.26 23.02 -14.97
N LEU A 102 3.87 24.28 -14.81
CA LEU A 102 4.45 25.40 -15.53
C LEU A 102 5.72 25.89 -14.84
N LYS A 103 6.83 26.00 -15.59
CA LYS A 103 8.15 26.36 -15.05
C LYS A 103 8.78 27.48 -15.87
N LYS A 104 9.43 28.43 -15.18
CA LYS A 104 10.25 29.48 -15.78
C LYS A 104 11.58 29.56 -15.02
N GLY A 105 12.69 29.28 -15.72
CA GLY A 105 14.00 29.18 -15.07
C GLY A 105 14.03 28.03 -14.05
N ASN A 106 14.40 28.32 -12.81
CA ASN A 106 14.44 27.37 -11.69
C ASN A 106 13.20 27.44 -10.77
N LYS A 107 12.12 28.10 -11.21
CA LYS A 107 10.87 28.25 -10.43
C LYS A 107 9.68 27.71 -11.20
N VAL A 108 8.81 27.00 -10.52
CA VAL A 108 7.45 26.75 -11.00
C VAL A 108 6.60 28.01 -10.81
N THR A 109 5.68 28.26 -11.74
CA THR A 109 4.81 29.44 -11.75
C THR A 109 3.34 29.07 -11.57
N GLY A 110 3.03 27.79 -11.55
CA GLY A 110 1.69 27.26 -11.40
C GLY A 110 1.50 25.95 -12.10
N VAL A 111 0.27 25.56 -12.32
CA VAL A 111 -0.11 24.36 -13.04
C VAL A 111 -1.15 24.65 -14.10
N ARG A 112 -1.16 23.85 -15.18
CA ARG A 112 -2.27 23.79 -16.14
C ARG A 112 -3.11 22.57 -15.84
N TYR A 113 -4.42 22.76 -15.77
CA TYR A 113 -5.37 21.68 -15.57
C TYR A 113 -6.53 21.75 -16.55
N ILE A 114 -7.19 20.62 -16.73
CA ILE A 114 -8.39 20.47 -17.54
C ILE A 114 -9.54 20.18 -16.61
N ASP A 115 -10.64 20.93 -16.73
CA ASP A 115 -11.91 20.56 -16.13
C ASP A 115 -12.44 19.30 -16.85
N THR A 116 -12.61 18.21 -16.11
CA THR A 116 -12.98 16.90 -16.69
C THR A 116 -14.43 16.83 -17.16
N LEU A 117 -15.26 17.80 -16.82
CA LEU A 117 -16.66 17.88 -17.24
C LEU A 117 -16.81 18.73 -18.51
N THR A 118 -16.15 19.89 -18.57
CA THR A 118 -16.26 20.82 -19.69
C THR A 118 -15.17 20.64 -20.75
N LEU A 119 -14.05 19.99 -20.38
CA LEU A 119 -12.82 19.85 -21.16
C LEU A 119 -12.10 21.20 -21.43
N GLU A 120 -12.47 22.26 -20.73
CA GLU A 120 -11.79 23.53 -20.79
C GLU A 120 -10.47 23.50 -20.04
N GLU A 121 -9.47 24.21 -20.56
CA GLU A 121 -8.15 24.35 -19.95
C GLU A 121 -8.05 25.61 -19.11
N PHE A 122 -7.41 25.46 -17.94
CA PHE A 122 -7.19 26.55 -17.00
C PHE A 122 -5.74 26.57 -16.52
N ILE A 123 -5.27 27.76 -16.16
CA ILE A 123 -3.98 27.95 -15.48
C ILE A 123 -4.26 28.40 -14.06
N GLN A 124 -3.70 27.68 -13.10
CA GLN A 124 -3.67 28.08 -11.70
C GLN A 124 -2.27 28.57 -11.36
N PRO A 125 -2.05 29.88 -11.19
CA PRO A 125 -0.78 30.41 -10.68
C PRO A 125 -0.54 29.94 -9.25
N ALA A 126 0.73 29.72 -8.90
CA ALA A 126 1.13 29.34 -7.55
C ALA A 126 2.58 29.73 -7.27
N ASP A 127 2.84 30.22 -6.05
CA ASP A 127 4.19 30.52 -5.56
C ASP A 127 4.94 29.26 -5.13
N VAL A 128 4.21 28.24 -4.67
CA VAL A 128 4.72 26.92 -4.29
C VAL A 128 3.79 25.85 -4.87
N VAL A 129 4.37 24.78 -5.40
CA VAL A 129 3.63 23.60 -5.85
C VAL A 129 4.07 22.39 -5.05
N VAL A 130 3.11 21.69 -4.45
CA VAL A 130 3.33 20.40 -3.78
C VAL A 130 2.67 19.31 -4.61
N LEU A 131 3.48 18.43 -5.17
CA LEU A 131 3.03 17.31 -5.99
C LEU A 131 2.80 16.08 -5.10
N SER A 132 1.52 15.69 -4.96
CA SER A 132 1.07 14.61 -4.06
C SER A 132 0.04 13.70 -4.74
N SER A 133 0.21 13.43 -6.04
CA SER A 133 -0.79 12.78 -6.88
C SER A 133 -0.58 11.27 -7.05
N TYR A 134 0.02 10.59 -6.07
CA TYR A 134 0.39 9.18 -6.08
C TYR A 134 1.70 8.89 -6.85
N VAL A 135 2.37 7.81 -6.51
CA VAL A 135 3.72 7.41 -7.03
C VAL A 135 3.82 7.53 -8.55
N MET A 136 2.89 6.88 -9.25
CA MET A 136 2.92 6.82 -10.72
C MET A 136 2.59 8.18 -11.35
N ASN A 137 1.60 8.88 -10.81
CA ASN A 137 1.16 10.16 -11.34
C ASN A 137 2.19 11.27 -11.06
N ASN A 138 2.85 11.26 -9.90
CA ASN A 138 3.95 12.18 -9.60
C ASN A 138 5.05 12.06 -10.67
N ALA A 139 5.51 10.84 -10.94
CA ALA A 139 6.53 10.59 -11.96
C ALA A 139 6.05 10.98 -13.37
N LYS A 140 4.80 10.61 -13.76
CA LYS A 140 4.21 10.96 -15.05
C LYS A 140 4.16 12.47 -15.23
N LEU A 141 3.64 13.21 -14.23
CA LEU A 141 3.45 14.66 -14.34
C LEU A 141 4.78 15.40 -14.44
N LEU A 142 5.81 14.98 -13.71
CA LEU A 142 7.17 15.52 -13.87
C LEU A 142 7.73 15.26 -15.28
N MET A 143 7.56 14.04 -15.81
CA MET A 143 8.03 13.66 -17.14
C MET A 143 7.34 14.47 -18.25
N VAL A 144 6.01 14.60 -18.23
CA VAL A 144 5.27 15.35 -19.24
C VAL A 144 5.56 16.86 -19.15
N SER A 145 5.83 17.38 -17.96
CA SER A 145 6.23 18.77 -17.71
C SER A 145 7.71 19.04 -18.00
N LYS A 146 8.49 18.01 -18.36
CA LYS A 146 9.93 18.08 -18.63
C LYS A 146 10.74 18.65 -17.45
N ILE A 147 10.35 18.28 -16.23
CA ILE A 147 11.03 18.65 -14.99
C ILE A 147 11.75 17.41 -14.46
N GLY A 148 13.07 17.52 -14.26
CA GLY A 148 13.93 16.39 -13.94
C GLY A 148 14.40 15.62 -15.18
N LYS A 149 15.53 14.94 -15.03
CA LYS A 149 16.11 14.09 -16.09
C LYS A 149 15.50 12.69 -16.01
N GLN A 150 14.68 12.34 -17.00
CA GLN A 150 14.10 11.01 -17.10
C GLN A 150 15.20 9.95 -17.20
N TYR A 151 15.01 8.83 -16.50
CA TYR A 151 15.93 7.69 -16.51
C TYR A 151 15.96 7.02 -17.89
N ASP A 152 17.16 6.83 -18.41
CA ASP A 152 17.42 6.05 -19.61
C ASP A 152 18.13 4.73 -19.23
N PRO A 153 17.47 3.57 -19.37
CA PRO A 153 18.05 2.28 -18.99
C PRO A 153 19.23 1.85 -19.86
N LYS A 154 19.40 2.44 -21.07
CA LYS A 154 20.52 2.11 -21.98
C LYS A 154 21.82 2.78 -21.54
N THR A 155 21.75 4.02 -21.08
CA THR A 155 22.90 4.80 -20.64
C THR A 155 23.10 4.79 -19.13
N GLY A 156 22.07 4.40 -18.37
CA GLY A 156 22.04 4.46 -16.91
C GLY A 156 21.91 5.88 -16.35
N GLN A 157 21.73 6.89 -17.21
CA GLN A 157 21.62 8.29 -16.81
C GLN A 157 20.20 8.70 -16.47
N GLY A 158 20.08 9.77 -15.66
CA GLY A 158 18.80 10.28 -15.18
C GLY A 158 18.31 9.54 -13.93
N THR A 159 17.43 10.19 -13.21
CA THR A 159 16.92 9.70 -11.91
C THR A 159 15.40 9.59 -11.89
N LEU A 160 14.70 10.41 -12.69
CA LEU A 160 13.24 10.44 -12.71
C LEU A 160 12.67 9.15 -13.33
N GLY A 161 11.87 8.44 -12.57
CA GLY A 161 11.26 7.16 -12.93
C GLY A 161 12.09 5.94 -12.53
N ARG A 162 13.36 6.10 -12.11
CA ARG A 162 14.25 5.01 -11.73
C ARG A 162 13.85 4.37 -10.39
N GLY A 163 14.09 3.07 -10.25
CA GLY A 163 13.96 2.36 -8.98
C GLY A 163 12.52 2.21 -8.50
N TYR A 164 11.60 2.03 -9.43
CA TYR A 164 10.23 1.70 -9.09
C TYR A 164 10.19 0.35 -8.35
N CYS A 165 9.50 0.30 -7.21
CA CYS A 165 9.32 -0.90 -6.41
C CYS A 165 7.86 -1.29 -6.32
N TYR A 166 7.63 -2.61 -6.26
CA TYR A 166 6.33 -3.22 -6.11
C TYR A 166 6.39 -4.22 -4.97
N GLN A 167 5.54 -4.06 -3.96
CA GLN A 167 5.62 -4.90 -2.76
C GLN A 167 5.30 -6.36 -3.06
N ILE A 168 6.11 -7.28 -2.54
CA ILE A 168 5.82 -8.71 -2.58
C ILE A 168 4.82 -9.06 -1.47
N THR A 169 3.86 -9.96 -1.79
CA THR A 169 2.76 -10.31 -0.89
C THR A 169 2.57 -11.81 -0.78
N PRO A 170 3.49 -12.53 -0.09
CA PRO A 170 3.30 -13.94 0.21
C PRO A 170 2.08 -14.15 1.10
N GLY A 171 1.51 -15.35 1.07
CA GLY A 171 0.33 -15.64 1.89
C GLY A 171 -0.20 -17.04 1.71
N ALA A 172 -1.10 -17.43 2.61
CA ALA A 172 -1.81 -18.71 2.56
C ALA A 172 -3.28 -18.49 2.93
N THR A 173 -4.16 -19.26 2.30
CA THR A 173 -5.56 -19.39 2.69
C THR A 173 -5.74 -20.69 3.46
N LEU A 174 -6.33 -20.60 4.64
CA LEU A 174 -6.62 -21.71 5.54
C LEU A 174 -8.10 -22.01 5.53
N PHE A 175 -8.45 -23.28 5.61
CA PHE A 175 -9.82 -23.79 5.64
C PHE A 175 -10.04 -24.62 6.91
N PHE A 176 -11.16 -24.36 7.61
CA PHE A 176 -11.49 -24.97 8.89
C PHE A 176 -12.83 -25.71 8.83
N GLU A 177 -13.07 -26.60 9.78
CA GLU A 177 -14.39 -27.22 9.97
C GLU A 177 -15.32 -26.25 10.70
N GLU A 178 -14.82 -25.51 11.68
CA GLU A 178 -15.57 -24.52 12.43
C GLU A 178 -15.66 -23.17 11.72
N PRO A 179 -16.76 -22.42 11.91
CA PRO A 179 -16.89 -21.06 11.40
C PRO A 179 -15.88 -20.09 12.04
N MET A 180 -15.22 -19.28 11.21
CA MET A 180 -14.24 -18.25 11.62
C MET A 180 -14.88 -16.87 11.84
N ASN A 181 -16.10 -16.64 11.33
CA ASN A 181 -16.90 -15.43 11.50
C ASN A 181 -16.19 -14.10 11.12
N LEU A 182 -15.38 -14.15 10.06
CA LEU A 182 -14.65 -12.97 9.57
C LEU A 182 -15.52 -11.94 8.83
N PHE A 183 -16.81 -12.24 8.63
CA PHE A 183 -17.75 -11.33 7.97
C PHE A 183 -18.16 -10.14 8.86
N ALA A 184 -17.95 -10.22 10.16
CA ALA A 184 -18.21 -9.17 11.13
C ALA A 184 -16.91 -8.79 11.86
N GLY A 185 -16.84 -7.58 12.35
CA GLY A 185 -15.68 -7.03 13.04
C GLY A 185 -15.07 -5.85 12.28
N ALA A 186 -14.15 -5.13 12.91
CA ALA A 186 -13.48 -4.03 12.26
C ALA A 186 -12.55 -4.56 11.15
N GLY A 187 -12.73 -4.12 9.93
CA GLY A 187 -11.96 -4.59 8.78
C GLY A 187 -10.46 -4.31 8.87
N ALA A 188 -10.06 -3.23 9.56
CA ALA A 188 -8.66 -2.96 9.85
C ALA A 188 -8.16 -3.62 11.15
N LEU A 189 -9.02 -4.37 11.86
CA LEU A 189 -8.62 -5.15 13.01
C LEU A 189 -7.76 -6.31 12.56
N GLY A 190 -6.59 -6.45 13.19
CA GLY A 190 -5.67 -7.52 12.85
C GLY A 190 -4.62 -7.74 13.92
N MET A 191 -3.85 -8.76 13.73
CA MET A 191 -2.67 -9.07 14.52
C MET A 191 -1.51 -9.39 13.59
N CYS A 192 -0.32 -8.94 13.95
CA CYS A 192 0.88 -9.20 13.17
C CYS A 192 2.06 -9.53 14.08
N TYR A 193 3.12 -10.00 13.47
CA TYR A 193 4.44 -10.08 14.07
C TYR A 193 5.50 -9.71 13.02
N ASP A 194 6.57 -9.09 13.47
CA ASP A 194 7.67 -8.57 12.66
C ASP A 194 9.02 -9.23 13.01
N ASP A 195 8.97 -10.43 13.59
CA ASP A 195 10.14 -11.23 13.95
C ASP A 195 11.07 -11.52 12.75
N PHE A 196 10.52 -11.56 11.53
CA PHE A 196 11.26 -11.79 10.29
C PHE A 196 11.40 -10.51 9.44
N ASN A 197 11.49 -9.35 10.08
CA ASN A 197 11.62 -8.08 9.39
C ASN A 197 12.89 -7.33 9.80
N ALA A 198 13.66 -6.86 8.83
CA ALA A 198 14.89 -6.10 9.01
C ALA A 198 15.88 -6.81 9.96
N ASP A 199 16.39 -6.12 10.97
CA ASP A 199 17.40 -6.64 11.91
C ASP A 199 16.82 -7.45 13.07
N ASN A 200 15.52 -7.82 13.03
CA ASN A 200 14.89 -8.64 14.06
C ASN A 200 15.32 -10.13 13.99
N PHE A 201 15.94 -10.53 12.90
CA PHE A 201 16.45 -11.89 12.71
C PHE A 201 17.75 -11.89 11.91
N ASP A 202 18.55 -12.95 12.08
CA ASP A 202 19.74 -13.14 11.25
C ASP A 202 19.35 -13.63 9.85
N HIS A 203 19.73 -12.86 8.85
CA HIS A 203 19.52 -13.13 7.43
C HIS A 203 20.82 -13.09 6.62
N SER A 204 21.99 -13.13 7.29
CA SER A 204 23.32 -13.04 6.67
C SER A 204 23.59 -14.16 5.66
N ASP A 205 23.11 -15.37 5.93
CA ASP A 205 23.27 -16.53 5.06
C ASP A 205 22.10 -16.71 4.07
N LEU A 206 21.12 -15.81 4.08
CA LEU A 206 19.96 -15.86 3.19
C LEU A 206 20.22 -15.07 1.90
N LYS A 207 19.57 -15.46 0.81
CA LYS A 207 19.72 -14.83 -0.51
C LYS A 207 18.87 -13.56 -0.67
N PHE A 208 18.56 -12.89 0.42
CA PHE A 208 17.79 -11.65 0.44
C PHE A 208 18.20 -10.80 1.64
N ILE A 209 17.87 -9.52 1.60
CA ILE A 209 17.99 -8.57 2.70
C ILE A 209 16.62 -8.05 3.10
N HIS A 210 16.54 -7.39 4.25
CA HIS A 210 15.32 -6.92 4.89
C HIS A 210 14.46 -8.07 5.41
N GLY A 211 13.24 -8.22 4.94
CA GLY A 211 12.29 -9.20 5.45
C GLY A 211 10.85 -8.79 5.18
N GLY A 212 9.95 -9.14 6.10
CA GLY A 212 8.54 -8.79 5.97
C GLY A 212 7.76 -8.92 7.27
N VAL A 213 6.61 -8.30 7.30
CA VAL A 213 5.65 -8.38 8.42
C VAL A 213 4.56 -9.37 8.05
N ILE A 214 4.36 -10.37 8.90
CA ILE A 214 3.32 -11.40 8.72
C ILE A 214 2.11 -11.01 9.55
N SER A 215 0.91 -11.09 8.94
CA SER A 215 -0.32 -10.65 9.59
C SER A 215 -1.53 -11.50 9.23
N LEU A 216 -2.46 -11.56 10.18
CA LEU A 216 -3.84 -11.92 9.95
C LEU A 216 -4.69 -10.67 10.14
N THR A 217 -5.42 -10.26 9.11
CA THR A 217 -6.32 -9.11 9.16
C THR A 217 -7.76 -9.57 9.03
N GLN A 218 -8.65 -8.89 9.75
CA GLN A 218 -10.07 -9.17 9.70
C GLN A 218 -10.77 -8.12 8.81
N THR A 219 -10.54 -8.24 7.50
CA THR A 219 -11.02 -7.26 6.51
C THR A 219 -12.49 -7.43 6.11
N GLY A 220 -13.23 -8.30 6.80
CA GLY A 220 -14.55 -8.73 6.40
C GLY A 220 -14.51 -9.75 5.26
N LYS A 221 -15.65 -10.35 4.97
CA LYS A 221 -15.81 -11.26 3.83
C LYS A 221 -16.49 -10.52 2.69
N ARG A 222 -15.76 -10.31 1.63
CA ARG A 222 -16.28 -9.68 0.40
C ARG A 222 -16.94 -10.75 -0.47
N PRO A 223 -18.27 -10.93 -0.43
CA PRO A 223 -18.93 -12.09 -1.05
C PRO A 223 -18.74 -12.15 -2.56
N ILE A 224 -18.49 -11.02 -3.22
CA ILE A 224 -18.23 -10.98 -4.66
C ILE A 224 -16.78 -11.37 -5.00
N GLU A 225 -15.82 -11.04 -4.10
CA GLU A 225 -14.39 -11.27 -4.34
C GLU A 225 -13.85 -12.52 -3.64
N SER A 226 -14.49 -12.98 -2.57
CA SER A 226 -13.97 -14.02 -1.69
C SER A 226 -14.62 -15.37 -1.96
N ASN A 227 -14.16 -16.05 -3.00
CA ASN A 227 -14.63 -17.38 -3.40
C ASN A 227 -13.56 -18.45 -3.10
N ALA A 228 -12.95 -18.39 -1.91
CA ALA A 228 -11.93 -19.33 -1.53
C ALA A 228 -12.48 -20.76 -1.43
N THR A 229 -11.82 -21.70 -2.11
CA THR A 229 -12.15 -23.11 -2.08
C THR A 229 -10.89 -23.93 -1.79
N PRO A 230 -11.00 -25.07 -1.06
CA PRO A 230 -9.86 -25.93 -0.79
C PRO A 230 -9.19 -26.44 -2.06
N PRO A 231 -7.90 -26.79 -2.02
CA PRO A 231 -7.20 -27.43 -3.14
C PRO A 231 -7.95 -28.67 -3.64
N GLY A 232 -7.95 -28.85 -4.97
CA GLY A 232 -8.67 -29.94 -5.63
C GLY A 232 -10.15 -29.67 -5.95
N THR A 233 -10.70 -28.54 -5.47
CA THR A 233 -12.06 -28.13 -5.89
C THR A 233 -12.05 -27.70 -7.35
N ARG A 234 -13.06 -28.12 -8.12
CA ARG A 234 -13.23 -27.64 -9.51
C ARG A 234 -13.37 -26.11 -9.54
N ALA A 235 -12.82 -25.48 -10.56
CA ALA A 235 -12.83 -24.00 -10.69
C ALA A 235 -14.21 -23.42 -11.06
N TRP A 236 -15.20 -24.23 -11.39
CA TRP A 236 -16.54 -23.80 -11.80
C TRP A 236 -17.58 -24.92 -11.60
N GLY A 237 -18.86 -24.58 -11.78
CA GLY A 237 -19.97 -25.51 -11.70
C GLY A 237 -20.58 -25.64 -10.31
N SER A 238 -21.46 -26.64 -10.11
CA SER A 238 -22.24 -26.79 -8.88
C SER A 238 -21.34 -27.12 -7.66
N GLU A 239 -20.30 -27.92 -7.86
CA GLU A 239 -19.35 -28.27 -6.80
C GLU A 239 -18.56 -27.06 -6.33
N PHE A 240 -18.10 -26.19 -7.27
CA PHE A 240 -17.48 -24.92 -6.93
C PHE A 240 -18.40 -24.05 -6.09
N LYS A 241 -19.66 -23.86 -6.54
CA LYS A 241 -20.63 -23.03 -5.81
C LYS A 241 -20.89 -23.54 -4.39
N LYS A 242 -21.06 -24.85 -4.22
CA LYS A 242 -21.26 -25.47 -2.92
C LYS A 242 -20.03 -25.30 -2.01
N ALA A 243 -18.83 -25.55 -2.54
CA ALA A 243 -17.59 -25.39 -1.81
C ALA A 243 -17.33 -23.93 -1.43
N ALA A 244 -17.54 -22.98 -2.32
CA ALA A 244 -17.39 -21.55 -2.05
C ALA A 244 -18.36 -21.08 -0.95
N ALA A 245 -19.64 -21.46 -1.03
CA ALA A 245 -20.64 -21.12 -0.02
C ALA A 245 -20.30 -21.74 1.34
N TYR A 246 -19.90 -23.00 1.40
CA TYR A 246 -19.53 -23.69 2.63
C TYR A 246 -18.31 -23.04 3.29
N ASN A 247 -17.27 -22.75 2.49
CA ASN A 247 -16.01 -22.22 2.99
C ASN A 247 -16.02 -20.69 3.19
N PHE A 248 -17.04 -19.97 2.74
CA PHE A 248 -17.16 -18.52 2.91
C PHE A 248 -16.89 -18.08 4.36
N ASN A 249 -17.52 -18.75 5.32
CA ASN A 249 -17.37 -18.45 6.76
C ASN A 249 -16.35 -19.37 7.48
N ARG A 250 -15.66 -20.26 6.75
CA ARG A 250 -14.71 -21.26 7.30
C ARG A 250 -13.30 -21.09 6.78
N SER A 251 -13.02 -20.03 6.07
CA SER A 251 -11.70 -19.73 5.54
C SER A 251 -11.17 -18.40 6.04
N LEU A 252 -9.86 -18.29 6.18
CA LEU A 252 -9.16 -17.06 6.47
C LEU A 252 -7.83 -17.00 5.71
N GLY A 253 -7.27 -15.78 5.56
CA GLY A 253 -5.97 -15.56 4.97
C GLY A 253 -4.94 -15.13 6.02
N ILE A 254 -3.76 -15.74 5.99
CA ILE A 254 -2.57 -15.16 6.58
C ILE A 254 -1.74 -14.62 5.43
N GLY A 255 -1.33 -13.37 5.52
CA GLY A 255 -0.52 -12.72 4.50
C GLY A 255 0.72 -12.08 5.08
N ALA A 256 1.61 -11.65 4.20
CA ALA A 256 2.71 -10.80 4.59
C ALA A 256 2.92 -9.68 3.60
N GLN A 257 3.54 -8.62 4.09
CA GLN A 257 4.10 -7.54 3.29
C GLN A 257 5.61 -7.68 3.35
N GLY A 258 6.21 -8.07 2.22
CA GLY A 258 7.65 -8.24 2.10
C GLY A 258 8.31 -7.00 1.49
N ALA A 259 9.50 -6.69 1.96
CA ALA A 259 10.30 -5.60 1.41
C ALA A 259 10.75 -5.88 -0.03
N SER A 260 10.87 -4.83 -0.82
CA SER A 260 11.44 -4.89 -2.17
C SER A 260 12.45 -3.75 -2.37
N ILE A 261 13.50 -4.01 -3.14
CA ILE A 261 14.62 -3.10 -3.35
C ILE A 261 14.41 -2.32 -4.65
N ALA A 262 14.87 -1.07 -4.66
CA ALA A 262 14.84 -0.20 -5.84
C ALA A 262 15.91 -0.58 -6.87
N TYR A 263 15.65 -1.56 -7.72
CA TYR A 263 16.54 -1.96 -8.80
C TYR A 263 16.45 -1.01 -10.00
N LYS A 264 17.59 -0.74 -10.63
CA LYS A 264 17.65 0.09 -11.86
C LYS A 264 16.90 -0.53 -13.04
N ALA A 265 16.74 -1.84 -13.06
CA ALA A 265 15.98 -2.56 -14.09
C ALA A 265 14.46 -2.30 -14.00
N ASN A 266 13.98 -1.87 -12.85
CA ASN A 266 12.58 -1.54 -12.59
C ASN A 266 12.41 -0.02 -12.63
N TYR A 267 11.63 0.49 -13.59
CA TYR A 267 11.51 1.93 -13.82
C TYR A 267 10.18 2.32 -14.49
N LEU A 268 9.86 3.59 -14.37
CA LEU A 268 8.75 4.24 -15.03
C LEU A 268 9.25 5.08 -16.20
N SER A 269 8.48 5.12 -17.27
CA SER A 269 8.77 5.93 -18.46
C SER A 269 7.47 6.37 -19.14
N LEU A 270 7.56 7.24 -20.13
CA LEU A 270 6.41 7.58 -20.96
C LEU A 270 6.30 6.64 -22.15
N ASP A 271 5.07 6.24 -22.48
CA ASP A 271 4.81 5.48 -23.69
C ASP A 271 4.97 6.36 -24.93
N LYS A 272 5.59 5.81 -25.98
CA LYS A 272 5.87 6.54 -27.23
C LYS A 272 4.67 6.57 -28.18
N THR A 273 3.73 5.66 -28.00
CA THR A 273 2.63 5.42 -28.95
C THR A 273 1.29 5.79 -28.33
N TYR A 274 1.02 5.25 -27.14
CA TYR A 274 -0.30 5.39 -26.50
C TYR A 274 -0.43 6.65 -25.68
N LYS A 275 -1.59 7.27 -25.78
CA LYS A 275 -1.96 8.49 -25.07
C LYS A 275 -3.24 8.28 -24.27
N ASP A 276 -3.40 9.10 -23.24
CA ASP A 276 -4.65 9.18 -22.48
C ASP A 276 -5.71 10.04 -23.19
N ALA A 277 -6.87 10.17 -22.55
CA ALA A 277 -8.01 10.95 -23.09
C ALA A 277 -7.69 12.45 -23.29
N TYR A 278 -6.64 12.96 -22.65
CA TYR A 278 -6.18 14.35 -22.75
C TYR A 278 -5.00 14.55 -23.71
N GLY A 279 -4.65 13.50 -24.47
CA GLY A 279 -3.55 13.55 -25.44
C GLY A 279 -2.15 13.43 -24.84
N LEU A 280 -2.02 13.20 -23.53
CA LEU A 280 -0.74 13.00 -22.87
C LEU A 280 -0.25 11.55 -23.03
N PRO A 281 1.07 11.32 -23.14
CA PRO A 281 1.60 9.97 -23.13
C PRO A 281 1.14 9.16 -21.92
N LEU A 282 0.79 7.88 -22.12
CA LEU A 282 0.55 6.99 -20.99
C LEU A 282 1.84 6.73 -20.23
N LEU A 283 1.72 6.45 -18.93
CA LEU A 283 2.84 5.95 -18.14
C LEU A 283 3.07 4.48 -18.49
N ARG A 284 4.34 4.13 -18.72
CA ARG A 284 4.78 2.76 -18.94
C ARG A 284 5.60 2.30 -17.75
N MET A 285 5.19 1.19 -17.15
CA MET A 285 5.92 0.51 -16.11
C MET A 285 6.74 -0.63 -16.71
N THR A 286 8.05 -0.62 -16.46
CA THR A 286 8.96 -1.75 -16.71
C THR A 286 9.33 -2.34 -15.37
N TYR A 287 8.86 -3.55 -15.11
CA TYR A 287 9.02 -4.20 -13.81
C TYR A 287 9.10 -5.72 -13.93
N ASN A 288 9.96 -6.33 -13.15
CA ASN A 288 9.93 -7.76 -12.88
C ASN A 288 10.46 -8.05 -11.47
N PHE A 289 10.05 -9.17 -10.91
CA PHE A 289 10.60 -9.67 -9.65
C PHE A 289 12.05 -10.13 -9.85
N THR A 290 12.88 -9.85 -8.86
CA THR A 290 14.27 -10.30 -8.83
C THR A 290 14.40 -11.64 -8.10
N ASP A 291 15.57 -12.25 -8.15
CA ASP A 291 15.85 -13.49 -7.41
C ASP A 291 15.80 -13.25 -5.89
N GLN A 292 16.18 -12.03 -5.45
CA GLN A 292 16.01 -11.63 -4.05
C GLN A 292 14.53 -11.59 -3.66
N ASP A 293 13.67 -10.97 -4.48
CA ASP A 293 12.22 -10.90 -4.20
C ASP A 293 11.63 -12.31 -4.09
N ARG A 294 12.01 -13.23 -4.98
CA ARG A 294 11.57 -14.62 -4.96
C ARG A 294 12.07 -15.37 -3.73
N ALA A 295 13.35 -15.21 -3.39
CA ALA A 295 13.94 -15.86 -2.20
C ALA A 295 13.26 -15.39 -0.91
N LEU A 296 12.99 -14.08 -0.78
CA LEU A 296 12.25 -13.53 0.35
C LEU A 296 10.80 -14.03 0.37
N PHE A 297 10.13 -14.06 -0.78
CA PHE A 297 8.76 -14.58 -0.90
C PHE A 297 8.68 -16.03 -0.38
N ASP A 298 9.57 -16.89 -0.83
CA ASP A 298 9.59 -18.31 -0.47
C ASP A 298 9.92 -18.52 1.01
N TYR A 299 10.85 -17.73 1.55
CA TYR A 299 11.18 -17.77 2.97
C TYR A 299 10.00 -17.38 3.85
N ILE A 300 9.38 -16.24 3.57
CA ILE A 300 8.22 -15.75 4.33
C ILE A 300 7.01 -16.68 4.17
N THR A 301 6.81 -17.29 2.98
CA THR A 301 5.76 -18.29 2.79
C THR A 301 5.95 -19.48 3.75
N LYS A 302 7.18 -19.98 3.91
CA LYS A 302 7.46 -21.06 4.88
C LYS A 302 7.13 -20.63 6.30
N LYS A 303 7.46 -19.39 6.69
CA LYS A 303 7.12 -18.87 8.02
C LYS A 303 5.61 -18.72 8.24
N ILE A 304 4.87 -18.33 7.20
CA ILE A 304 3.41 -18.34 7.23
C ILE A 304 2.88 -19.76 7.41
N GLU A 305 3.44 -20.75 6.70
CA GLU A 305 3.01 -22.15 6.80
C GLU A 305 3.27 -22.76 8.19
N GLU A 306 4.35 -22.37 8.87
CA GLU A 306 4.64 -22.80 10.24
C GLU A 306 3.50 -22.39 11.19
N VAL A 307 3.13 -21.12 11.19
CA VAL A 307 2.02 -20.59 12.01
C VAL A 307 0.67 -21.15 11.55
N ALA A 308 0.46 -21.25 10.24
CA ALA A 308 -0.77 -21.81 9.68
C ALA A 308 -1.01 -23.25 10.15
N LYS A 309 0.01 -24.09 10.17
CA LYS A 309 -0.05 -25.48 10.68
C LYS A 309 -0.39 -25.51 12.19
N ALA A 310 0.17 -24.59 12.98
CA ALA A 310 -0.13 -24.49 14.41
C ALA A 310 -1.59 -24.06 14.68
N MET A 311 -2.26 -23.41 13.71
CA MET A 311 -3.70 -23.10 13.78
C MET A 311 -4.59 -24.32 13.52
N ASN A 312 -4.02 -25.47 13.10
CA ASN A 312 -4.70 -26.72 12.82
C ASN A 312 -5.86 -26.61 11.79
N PRO A 313 -5.64 -26.09 10.58
CA PRO A 313 -6.66 -26.06 9.53
C PRO A 313 -6.88 -27.45 8.92
N LYS A 314 -8.09 -27.71 8.39
CA LYS A 314 -8.40 -28.90 7.60
C LYS A 314 -7.63 -28.95 6.27
N ALA A 315 -7.45 -27.80 5.66
CA ALA A 315 -6.70 -27.64 4.40
C ALA A 315 -6.04 -26.26 4.36
N MET A 316 -4.98 -26.15 3.57
CA MET A 316 -4.25 -24.90 3.34
C MET A 316 -3.84 -24.79 1.88
N ALA A 317 -3.86 -23.59 1.35
CA ALA A 317 -3.37 -23.24 0.03
C ALA A 317 -2.43 -22.04 0.14
N SER A 318 -1.12 -22.27 0.00
CA SER A 318 -0.13 -21.19 -0.07
C SER A 318 -0.08 -20.57 -1.45
N LYS A 319 0.18 -19.26 -1.53
CA LYS A 319 0.47 -18.60 -2.80
C LYS A 319 1.77 -19.13 -3.39
N PRO A 320 1.81 -19.44 -4.69
CA PRO A 320 3.04 -19.87 -5.35
C PRO A 320 4.05 -18.72 -5.43
N SER A 321 5.34 -19.06 -5.46
CA SER A 321 6.42 -18.12 -5.76
C SER A 321 6.14 -17.34 -7.05
N PRO A 322 6.37 -16.01 -7.07
CA PRO A 322 6.06 -15.21 -8.25
C PRO A 322 6.99 -15.58 -9.42
N LYS A 323 6.36 -15.82 -10.57
CA LYS A 323 7.04 -15.91 -11.87
C LYS A 323 7.35 -14.50 -12.40
N ASP A 324 7.39 -14.32 -13.70
CA ASP A 324 7.45 -12.99 -14.28
C ASP A 324 6.22 -12.17 -13.92
N TYR A 325 6.45 -10.88 -13.74
CA TYR A 325 5.37 -9.97 -13.35
C TYR A 325 4.25 -9.96 -14.39
N ASN A 326 3.02 -10.04 -13.89
CA ASN A 326 1.81 -9.92 -14.70
C ASN A 326 0.83 -9.00 -13.97
N ILE A 327 0.34 -7.97 -14.66
CA ILE A 327 -0.61 -7.00 -14.10
C ILE A 327 -2.01 -7.57 -13.90
N VAL A 328 -2.38 -8.64 -14.62
CA VAL A 328 -3.73 -9.21 -14.55
C VAL A 328 -4.10 -9.68 -13.14
N PRO A 329 -3.26 -10.47 -12.42
CA PRO A 329 -3.50 -10.73 -11.02
C PRO A 329 -2.96 -9.55 -10.18
N TYR A 330 -3.63 -8.42 -10.20
CA TYR A 330 -3.24 -7.24 -9.44
C TYR A 330 -3.02 -7.58 -7.96
N GLN A 331 -1.85 -7.25 -7.43
CA GLN A 331 -1.40 -7.74 -6.13
C GLN A 331 -1.44 -6.71 -5.03
N THR A 332 -1.00 -5.47 -5.30
CA THR A 332 -0.90 -4.42 -4.29
C THR A 332 -0.90 -3.03 -4.88
N THR A 333 -1.39 -2.05 -4.11
CA THR A 333 -1.26 -0.61 -4.37
C THR A 333 -0.01 -0.01 -3.71
N HIS A 334 0.80 -0.81 -3.03
CA HIS A 334 1.96 -0.37 -2.26
C HIS A 334 3.18 -0.19 -3.18
N ASN A 335 3.12 0.85 -3.99
CA ASN A 335 4.18 1.19 -4.94
C ASN A 335 5.07 2.29 -4.35
N THR A 336 6.38 2.19 -4.56
CA THR A 336 7.36 3.18 -4.13
C THR A 336 8.37 3.46 -5.23
N GLY A 337 9.21 4.47 -5.04
CA GLY A 337 10.26 4.81 -5.99
C GLY A 337 9.76 5.65 -7.18
N GLY A 338 10.62 5.85 -8.14
CA GLY A 338 10.35 6.72 -9.31
C GLY A 338 10.64 8.20 -9.08
N THR A 339 10.52 8.69 -7.83
CA THR A 339 10.89 10.06 -7.42
C THR A 339 11.75 10.07 -6.16
N ILE A 340 12.71 9.18 -6.10
CA ILE A 340 13.50 8.83 -4.91
C ILE A 340 14.20 10.06 -4.31
N THR A 341 14.17 10.15 -2.97
CA THR A 341 14.93 11.11 -2.18
C THR A 341 16.40 10.70 -2.09
N GLY A 342 17.30 11.67 -2.14
CA GLY A 342 18.73 11.42 -2.00
C GLY A 342 19.55 12.65 -1.62
N LYS A 343 20.85 12.53 -1.76
CA LYS A 343 21.81 13.57 -1.32
C LYS A 343 22.28 14.45 -2.47
N SER A 344 22.10 14.02 -3.72
CA SER A 344 22.55 14.76 -4.89
C SER A 344 21.59 14.59 -6.09
N PRO A 345 21.59 15.51 -7.05
CA PRO A 345 20.78 15.41 -8.28
C PRO A 345 21.20 14.25 -9.19
N GLU A 346 22.40 13.68 -9.02
CA GLU A 346 22.90 12.53 -9.78
C GLU A 346 22.27 11.22 -9.32
N ASP A 347 21.83 11.14 -8.07
CA ASP A 347 21.28 9.92 -7.46
C ASP A 347 19.81 9.98 -7.10
N SER A 348 19.18 11.17 -7.16
CA SER A 348 17.82 11.36 -6.70
C SER A 348 17.04 12.40 -7.51
N VAL A 349 15.74 12.44 -7.33
CA VAL A 349 14.81 13.41 -7.92
C VAL A 349 14.59 14.61 -6.99
N VAL A 350 14.56 14.35 -5.69
CA VAL A 350 14.36 15.34 -4.64
C VAL A 350 15.42 15.23 -3.55
N ASN A 351 15.66 16.34 -2.85
CA ASN A 351 16.56 16.40 -1.70
C ASN A 351 15.88 15.89 -0.41
N SER A 352 16.58 15.97 0.73
CA SER A 352 16.07 15.55 2.04
C SER A 352 14.87 16.34 2.56
N TYR A 353 14.57 17.49 1.96
CA TYR A 353 13.39 18.30 2.24
C TYR A 353 12.24 18.00 1.26
N LEU A 354 12.38 16.97 0.42
CA LEU A 354 11.44 16.60 -0.66
C LEU A 354 11.30 17.67 -1.74
N GLN A 355 12.23 18.60 -1.81
CA GLN A 355 12.31 19.68 -2.79
C GLN A 355 12.99 19.16 -4.06
N HIS A 356 12.45 19.47 -5.21
CA HIS A 356 12.99 19.08 -6.51
C HIS A 356 14.27 19.85 -6.84
N TRP A 357 15.30 19.15 -7.35
CA TRP A 357 16.59 19.77 -7.65
C TRP A 357 16.52 20.88 -8.71
N ASP A 358 15.64 20.74 -9.72
CA ASP A 358 15.53 21.69 -10.84
C ASP A 358 14.51 22.80 -10.59
N ALA A 359 13.83 22.83 -9.43
CA ALA A 359 12.78 23.81 -9.14
C ALA A 359 12.67 24.06 -7.63
N GLU A 360 13.13 25.23 -7.19
CA GLU A 360 13.28 25.58 -5.77
C GLU A 360 11.97 25.68 -4.98
N ASN A 361 10.84 25.83 -5.66
CA ASN A 361 9.51 25.93 -5.07
C ASN A 361 8.57 24.78 -5.48
N LEU A 362 9.15 23.66 -5.94
CA LEU A 362 8.45 22.41 -6.22
C LEU A 362 8.83 21.35 -5.21
N PHE A 363 7.83 20.83 -4.51
CA PHE A 363 7.99 19.71 -3.58
C PHE A 363 7.25 18.49 -4.11
N VAL A 364 7.88 17.33 -4.01
CA VAL A 364 7.27 16.05 -4.41
C VAL A 364 7.16 15.18 -3.18
N VAL A 365 5.95 14.81 -2.81
CA VAL A 365 5.67 14.08 -1.56
C VAL A 365 4.96 12.76 -1.82
N GLY A 366 5.12 11.82 -0.92
CA GLY A 366 4.49 10.51 -0.96
C GLY A 366 5.48 9.36 -1.13
N ALA A 367 4.96 8.17 -1.30
CA ALA A 367 5.75 6.93 -1.32
C ALA A 367 6.73 6.81 -2.51
N GLY A 368 6.55 7.63 -3.56
CA GLY A 368 7.51 7.74 -4.66
C GLY A 368 8.92 8.16 -4.22
N ASN A 369 9.03 8.80 -3.05
CA ASN A 369 10.29 9.29 -2.48
C ASN A 369 11.06 8.21 -1.71
N PHE A 370 10.45 7.07 -1.42
CA PHE A 370 11.08 6.00 -0.68
C PHE A 370 12.15 5.31 -1.52
N PRO A 371 13.36 5.08 -0.97
CA PRO A 371 14.45 4.42 -1.68
C PRO A 371 14.25 2.91 -1.84
N HIS A 372 13.28 2.33 -1.13
CA HIS A 372 12.87 0.93 -1.21
C HIS A 372 11.45 0.78 -0.67
N ASN A 373 10.81 -0.35 -0.95
CA ASN A 373 9.52 -0.70 -0.37
C ASN A 373 9.75 -1.48 0.93
N GLY A 374 9.25 -0.99 2.04
CA GLY A 374 9.39 -1.66 3.34
C GLY A 374 8.39 -2.81 3.52
N GLY A 375 8.52 -3.53 4.66
CA GLY A 375 7.60 -4.61 5.04
C GLY A 375 6.24 -4.13 5.57
N CYS A 376 5.83 -2.91 5.28
CA CYS A 376 4.55 -2.30 5.69
C CYS A 376 4.00 -1.42 4.56
N ASN A 377 2.78 -0.95 4.72
CA ASN A 377 2.19 0.01 3.78
C ASN A 377 3.06 1.27 3.71
N PRO A 378 3.46 1.69 2.52
CA PRO A 378 4.25 2.89 2.32
C PRO A 378 3.45 4.17 2.58
#